data_5c398dbee9bd446b52330057fb027f9d
#
_entry.id   5c398dbee9bd446b52330057fb027f9d
#
_cell.length_a   1.000
_cell.length_b   1.000
_cell.length_c   1.000
_cell.angle_alpha   90.00
_cell.angle_beta   90.00
_cell.angle_gamma   90.00
#
_symmetry.space_group_name_H-M   'P 1'
#
loop_
_entity.id
_entity.type
_entity.pdbx_description
1 polymer ?
#
loop_
_entity_poly.entity_id
_entity_poly.type
_entity_poly.pdbx_seq_one_letter_code
_entity_poly.pdbx_strand_id
1 'polypeptide(L)'
;WSPCRRSYFKDFRETYLDMTSECLTSIPQDFDCYVIGSDQLWSLHCLGGEYDRVYLGEFDRPDDSILIGYAISADVKSVQGLKNSLMALLPSFKAISMREQKIAEIVTSCSGHECMTCIDPTLLTEASLWNQRITRLLQESQQETQGESI
;
A
#
# COMPACT_ATOMS: atom_id res chain seq x y z
N TRP A 1 14.68 15.45 4.17
CA TRP A 1 13.45 15.69 4.96
C TRP A 1 13.86 16.38 6.26
N SER A 2 13.19 17.49 6.60
CA SER A 2 13.48 18.22 7.84
C SER A 2 13.06 17.37 9.07
N PRO A 3 13.74 17.53 10.24
CA PRO A 3 13.37 16.84 11.47
C PRO A 3 11.90 17.06 11.86
N CYS A 4 11.38 18.27 11.64
CA CYS A 4 10.00 18.65 11.92
C CYS A 4 8.99 17.80 11.10
N ARG A 5 9.24 17.57 9.80
CA ARG A 5 8.39 16.70 8.97
C ARG A 5 8.34 15.25 9.47
N ARG A 6 9.47 14.75 10.00
CA ARG A 6 9.52 13.38 10.53
C ARG A 6 8.66 13.22 11.78
N SER A 7 8.63 14.20 12.67
CA SER A 7 7.78 14.14 13.86
C SER A 7 6.30 14.13 13.49
N TYR A 8 5.85 15.03 12.62
CA TYR A 8 4.45 15.04 12.17
C TYR A 8 4.00 13.72 11.53
N PHE A 9 4.84 13.11 10.70
CA PHE A 9 4.52 11.80 10.13
C PHE A 9 4.48 10.69 11.17
N LYS A 10 5.35 10.74 12.17
CA LYS A 10 5.35 9.78 13.28
C LYS A 10 4.06 9.93 14.09
N ASP A 11 3.77 11.14 14.53
CA ASP A 11 2.58 11.45 15.34
C ASP A 11 1.29 11.08 14.59
N PHE A 12 1.22 11.37 13.29
CA PHE A 12 0.09 10.97 12.44
C PHE A 12 -0.10 9.46 12.40
N ARG A 13 0.98 8.69 12.19
CA ARG A 13 0.90 7.23 12.15
C ARG A 13 0.48 6.63 13.48
N GLU A 14 1.03 7.13 14.58
CA GLU A 14 0.72 6.65 15.92
C GLU A 14 -0.71 7.00 16.36
N THR A 15 -1.22 8.17 15.91
CA THR A 15 -2.55 8.65 16.34
C THR A 15 -3.69 8.11 15.48
N TYR A 16 -3.48 7.91 14.18
CA TYR A 16 -4.57 7.67 13.24
C TYR A 16 -4.51 6.34 12.49
N LEU A 17 -3.37 5.66 12.46
CA LEU A 17 -3.21 4.46 11.63
C LEU A 17 -3.08 3.18 12.43
N ASP A 18 -3.06 3.25 13.78
CA ASP A 18 -2.82 2.08 14.65
C ASP A 18 -1.70 1.17 14.07
N MET A 19 -0.65 1.82 13.57
CA MET A 19 0.44 1.10 12.93
C MET A 19 1.25 0.39 14.00
N THR A 20 1.11 -0.90 14.06
CA THR A 20 2.09 -1.73 14.75
C THR A 20 3.42 -1.60 14.03
N SER A 21 4.47 -1.25 14.75
CA SER A 21 5.85 -1.23 14.25
C SER A 21 6.42 -2.64 14.07
N GLU A 22 5.55 -3.63 14.03
CA GLU A 22 5.94 -5.03 13.92
C GLU A 22 6.55 -5.30 12.55
N CYS A 23 7.67 -5.93 12.56
CA CYS A 23 8.40 -6.34 11.39
C CYS A 23 7.51 -7.27 10.54
N LEU A 24 7.56 -7.13 9.22
CA LEU A 24 6.87 -8.02 8.25
C LEU A 24 7.23 -9.52 8.40
N THR A 25 8.10 -9.87 9.34
CA THR A 25 8.47 -11.25 9.66
C THR A 25 7.43 -12.02 10.46
N SER A 26 6.40 -11.34 11.00
CA SER A 26 5.31 -11.99 11.74
C SER A 26 3.95 -11.39 11.37
N ILE A 27 3.47 -11.75 10.17
CA ILE A 27 2.11 -11.38 9.77
C ILE A 27 1.12 -12.20 10.60
N PRO A 28 0.13 -11.56 11.27
CA PRO A 28 -0.91 -12.29 11.99
C PRO A 28 -1.64 -13.28 11.07
N GLN A 29 -1.95 -14.48 11.59
CA GLN A 29 -2.55 -15.57 10.81
C GLN A 29 -4.04 -15.78 11.14
N ASP A 30 -4.70 -14.78 11.65
CA ASP A 30 -6.10 -14.83 12.12
C ASP A 30 -7.07 -14.03 11.22
N PHE A 31 -6.64 -13.67 10.02
CA PHE A 31 -7.47 -12.95 9.05
C PHE A 31 -8.02 -13.87 7.96
N ASP A 32 -9.28 -13.64 7.59
CA ASP A 32 -9.94 -14.29 6.45
C ASP A 32 -9.48 -13.72 5.10
N CYS A 33 -8.93 -12.49 5.11
CA CYS A 33 -8.48 -11.80 3.91
C CYS A 33 -7.24 -10.94 4.16
N TYR A 34 -6.29 -11.05 3.24
CA TYR A 34 -5.07 -10.24 3.22
C TYR A 34 -5.06 -9.39 1.96
N VAL A 35 -4.83 -8.09 2.11
CA VAL A 35 -4.77 -7.14 1.00
C VAL A 35 -3.37 -6.56 0.91
N ILE A 36 -2.71 -6.79 -0.22
CA ILE A 36 -1.41 -6.21 -0.55
C ILE A 36 -1.65 -4.99 -1.46
N GLY A 37 -1.24 -3.84 -1.03
CA GLY A 37 -1.42 -2.57 -1.75
C GLY A 37 -1.72 -1.43 -0.79
N SER A 38 -1.94 -0.23 -1.21
CA SER A 38 -1.71 0.29 -2.57
C SER A 38 -0.44 1.12 -2.53
N ASP A 39 0.64 0.79 -3.13
CA ASP A 39 1.82 1.65 -3.29
C ASP A 39 2.77 1.01 -4.30
N GLN A 40 3.94 1.61 -4.48
CA GLN A 40 4.99 1.12 -5.38
C GLN A 40 5.68 -0.14 -4.81
N LEU A 41 4.89 -1.10 -4.34
CA LEU A 41 5.36 -2.30 -3.64
C LEU A 41 6.13 -3.26 -4.56
N TRP A 42 5.94 -3.14 -5.88
CA TRP A 42 6.66 -3.93 -6.87
C TRP A 42 7.66 -3.11 -7.68
N SER A 43 8.07 -1.94 -7.15
CA SER A 43 9.10 -1.09 -7.74
C SER A 43 10.43 -1.26 -7.00
N LEU A 44 11.40 -1.93 -7.60
CA LEU A 44 12.76 -2.10 -7.06
C LEU A 44 13.41 -0.78 -6.69
N HIS A 45 13.20 0.25 -7.51
CA HIS A 45 13.77 1.56 -7.27
C HIS A 45 13.27 2.19 -5.95
N CYS A 46 11.99 2.01 -5.66
CA CYS A 46 11.39 2.55 -4.43
C CYS A 46 11.71 1.72 -3.19
N LEU A 47 12.02 0.44 -3.36
CA LEU A 47 12.34 -0.51 -2.28
C LEU A 47 13.85 -0.59 -1.96
N GLY A 48 14.68 0.27 -2.56
CA GLY A 48 16.12 0.28 -2.29
C GLY A 48 16.91 -0.83 -3.00
N GLY A 49 16.30 -1.48 -3.98
CA GLY A 49 16.96 -2.48 -4.83
C GLY A 49 16.70 -3.94 -4.48
N GLU A 50 16.02 -4.21 -3.38
CA GLU A 50 15.63 -5.55 -2.94
C GLU A 50 14.12 -5.67 -2.80
N TYR A 51 13.57 -6.83 -3.12
CA TYR A 51 12.15 -7.14 -2.89
C TYR A 51 11.99 -7.88 -1.58
N ASP A 52 11.07 -7.40 -0.77
CA ASP A 52 10.50 -8.23 0.28
C ASP A 52 9.42 -9.12 -0.34
N ARG A 53 9.59 -10.43 -0.23
CA ARG A 53 8.69 -11.44 -0.79
C ARG A 53 7.29 -11.40 -0.20
N VAL A 54 7.14 -10.82 0.99
CA VAL A 54 5.85 -10.55 1.61
C VAL A 54 4.95 -9.71 0.70
N TYR A 55 5.50 -8.71 0.01
CA TYR A 55 4.74 -7.90 -0.95
C TYR A 55 4.36 -8.65 -2.23
N LEU A 56 4.92 -9.82 -2.45
CA LEU A 56 4.53 -10.76 -3.50
C LEU A 56 3.56 -11.83 -3.02
N GLY A 57 3.08 -11.74 -1.77
CA GLY A 57 2.15 -12.69 -1.17
C GLY A 57 2.80 -13.95 -0.60
N GLU A 58 4.11 -13.95 -0.42
CA GLU A 58 4.84 -15.09 0.12
C GLU A 58 5.04 -14.93 1.63
N PHE A 59 4.04 -15.37 2.37
CA PHE A 59 4.03 -15.44 3.83
C PHE A 59 3.05 -16.52 4.29
N ASP A 60 3.23 -16.97 5.52
CA ASP A 60 2.34 -17.96 6.14
C ASP A 60 0.97 -17.32 6.40
N ARG A 61 -0.09 -18.01 6.00
CA ARG A 61 -1.49 -17.62 6.20
C ARG A 61 -2.40 -18.86 6.17
N PRO A 62 -3.64 -18.80 6.71
CA PRO A 62 -4.59 -19.89 6.61
C PRO A 62 -4.86 -20.29 5.13
N ASP A 63 -4.97 -21.59 4.87
CA ASP A 63 -5.16 -22.12 3.51
C ASP A 63 -6.46 -21.65 2.85
N ASP A 64 -7.49 -21.35 3.65
CA ASP A 64 -8.78 -20.83 3.22
C ASP A 64 -8.87 -19.31 3.16
N SER A 65 -7.81 -18.61 3.54
CA SER A 65 -7.76 -17.16 3.49
C SER A 65 -7.67 -16.63 2.05
N ILE A 66 -8.23 -15.45 1.84
CA ILE A 66 -8.22 -14.76 0.55
C ILE A 66 -7.02 -13.82 0.47
N LEU A 67 -6.26 -13.87 -0.63
CA LEU A 67 -5.19 -12.92 -0.93
C LEU A 67 -5.60 -12.04 -2.11
N ILE A 68 -5.52 -10.71 -1.92
CA ILE A 68 -5.87 -9.70 -2.94
C ILE A 68 -4.71 -8.74 -3.13
N GLY A 69 -4.35 -8.46 -4.39
CA GLY A 69 -3.51 -7.34 -4.77
C GLY A 69 -4.36 -6.14 -5.18
N TYR A 70 -4.31 -5.04 -4.40
CA TYR A 70 -5.16 -3.88 -4.67
C TYR A 70 -4.35 -2.63 -4.98
N ALA A 71 -4.57 -2.07 -6.18
CA ALA A 71 -3.94 -0.83 -6.64
C ALA A 71 -2.41 -0.81 -6.49
N ILE A 72 -1.77 -1.95 -6.69
CA ILE A 72 -0.31 -2.07 -6.63
C ILE A 72 0.29 -1.24 -7.76
N SER A 73 1.38 -0.55 -7.49
CA SER A 73 2.12 0.22 -8.48
C SER A 73 3.53 -0.35 -8.66
N ALA A 74 4.03 -0.24 -9.89
CA ALA A 74 5.36 -0.68 -10.25
C ALA A 74 5.88 0.05 -11.50
N ASP A 75 7.17 -0.05 -11.76
CA ASP A 75 7.77 0.33 -13.03
C ASP A 75 8.02 -0.88 -13.92
N VAL A 76 8.12 -0.65 -15.24
CA VAL A 76 8.26 -1.70 -16.25
C VAL A 76 9.49 -2.60 -16.02
N LYS A 77 10.63 -2.00 -15.64
CA LYS A 77 11.89 -2.75 -15.45
C LYS A 77 11.78 -3.67 -14.24
N SER A 78 11.17 -3.18 -13.19
CA SER A 78 10.93 -3.93 -11.95
C SER A 78 10.05 -5.15 -12.22
N VAL A 79 8.91 -4.98 -12.91
CA VAL A 79 8.01 -6.09 -13.24
C VAL A 79 8.69 -7.12 -14.16
N GLN A 80 9.49 -6.67 -15.13
CA GLN A 80 10.27 -7.57 -15.99
C GLN A 80 11.30 -8.38 -15.18
N GLY A 81 11.95 -7.76 -14.20
CA GLY A 81 12.87 -8.43 -13.27
C GLY A 81 12.17 -9.46 -12.37
N LEU A 82 10.92 -9.20 -12.02
CA LEU A 82 10.11 -10.08 -11.18
C LEU A 82 9.36 -11.20 -11.93
N LYS A 83 9.50 -11.28 -13.24
CA LYS A 83 8.68 -12.18 -14.07
C LYS A 83 8.53 -13.59 -13.50
N ASN A 84 9.64 -14.24 -13.13
CA ASN A 84 9.61 -15.62 -12.63
C ASN A 84 8.88 -15.74 -11.27
N SER A 85 9.08 -14.78 -10.38
CA SER A 85 8.38 -14.72 -9.09
C SER A 85 6.89 -14.48 -9.28
N LEU A 86 6.52 -13.58 -10.19
CA LEU A 86 5.12 -13.31 -10.52
C LEU A 86 4.43 -14.54 -11.09
N MET A 87 5.06 -15.26 -12.03
CA MET A 87 4.50 -16.50 -12.57
C MET A 87 4.25 -17.56 -11.49
N ALA A 88 5.11 -17.63 -10.48
CA ALA A 88 4.99 -18.62 -9.41
C ALA A 88 3.95 -18.24 -8.35
N LEU A 89 3.85 -16.95 -8.02
CA LEU A 89 3.09 -16.48 -6.85
C LEU A 89 1.72 -15.92 -7.18
N LEU A 90 1.51 -15.33 -8.37
CA LEU A 90 0.22 -14.74 -8.74
C LEU A 90 -0.96 -15.72 -8.75
N PRO A 91 -0.80 -17.01 -9.05
CA PRO A 91 -1.92 -17.95 -8.94
C PRO A 91 -2.52 -18.06 -7.52
N SER A 92 -1.79 -17.67 -6.49
CA SER A 92 -2.30 -17.64 -5.11
C SER A 92 -3.22 -16.45 -4.82
N PHE A 93 -3.21 -15.44 -5.68
CA PHE A 93 -4.09 -14.28 -5.53
C PHE A 93 -5.48 -14.57 -6.08
N LYS A 94 -6.50 -14.21 -5.33
CA LYS A 94 -7.90 -14.25 -5.79
C LYS A 94 -8.20 -13.21 -6.86
N ALA A 95 -7.62 -12.02 -6.70
CA ALA A 95 -7.73 -10.91 -7.65
C ALA A 95 -6.51 -9.99 -7.53
N ILE A 96 -6.15 -9.35 -8.64
CA ILE A 96 -5.05 -8.37 -8.68
C ILE A 96 -5.49 -7.15 -9.47
N SER A 97 -5.15 -5.98 -8.95
CA SER A 97 -5.28 -4.73 -9.67
C SER A 97 -4.03 -3.86 -9.54
N MET A 98 -3.71 -3.17 -10.64
CA MET A 98 -2.60 -2.23 -10.73
C MET A 98 -3.10 -0.81 -10.95
N ARG A 99 -2.33 0.20 -10.55
CA ARG A 99 -2.67 1.60 -10.86
C ARG A 99 -2.40 1.96 -12.31
N GLU A 100 -1.39 1.36 -12.91
CA GLU A 100 -0.96 1.65 -14.28
C GLU A 100 -1.43 0.55 -15.25
N GLN A 101 -2.22 0.95 -16.26
CA GLN A 101 -2.74 0.03 -17.27
C GLN A 101 -1.63 -0.76 -17.97
N LYS A 102 -0.55 -0.10 -18.33
CA LYS A 102 0.59 -0.76 -18.99
C LYS A 102 1.22 -1.85 -18.14
N ILE A 103 1.27 -1.64 -16.83
CA ILE A 103 1.81 -2.63 -15.90
C ILE A 103 0.84 -3.80 -15.76
N ALA A 104 -0.46 -3.55 -15.65
CA ALA A 104 -1.49 -4.60 -15.63
C ALA A 104 -1.39 -5.51 -16.87
N GLU A 105 -1.23 -4.92 -18.07
CA GLU A 105 -1.04 -5.66 -19.32
C GLU A 105 0.22 -6.53 -19.29
N ILE A 106 1.35 -6.02 -18.79
CA ILE A 106 2.60 -6.77 -18.67
C ILE A 106 2.44 -7.92 -17.68
N VAL A 107 1.85 -7.65 -16.51
CA VAL A 107 1.62 -8.67 -15.47
C VAL A 107 0.73 -9.80 -16.02
N THR A 108 -0.37 -9.46 -16.67
CA THR A 108 -1.27 -10.42 -17.31
C THR A 108 -0.52 -11.26 -18.37
N SER A 109 0.25 -10.61 -19.24
CA SER A 109 1.01 -11.30 -20.29
C SER A 109 2.10 -12.23 -19.75
N CYS A 110 2.72 -11.86 -18.63
CA CYS A 110 3.79 -12.65 -18.02
C CYS A 110 3.27 -13.85 -17.22
N SER A 111 2.16 -13.69 -16.52
CA SER A 111 1.66 -14.68 -15.56
C SER A 111 0.48 -15.50 -16.07
N GLY A 112 -0.22 -15.01 -17.12
CA GLY A 112 -1.52 -15.55 -17.52
C GLY A 112 -2.66 -15.28 -16.53
N HIS A 113 -2.39 -14.57 -15.44
CA HIS A 113 -3.39 -14.19 -14.44
C HIS A 113 -3.97 -12.82 -14.82
N GLU A 114 -5.31 -12.74 -14.93
CA GLU A 114 -5.98 -11.48 -15.27
C GLU A 114 -5.71 -10.41 -14.21
N CYS A 115 -5.17 -9.28 -14.66
CA CYS A 115 -4.85 -8.15 -13.82
C CYS A 115 -5.65 -6.92 -14.26
N MET A 116 -6.47 -6.40 -13.36
CA MET A 116 -7.31 -5.22 -13.63
C MET A 116 -6.52 -3.93 -13.43
N THR A 117 -7.03 -2.84 -14.03
CA THR A 117 -6.56 -1.50 -13.71
C THR A 117 -7.55 -0.81 -12.78
N CYS A 118 -7.06 -0.16 -11.72
CA CYS A 118 -7.90 0.59 -10.80
C CYS A 118 -7.21 1.88 -10.34
N ILE A 119 -7.98 2.76 -9.74
CA ILE A 119 -7.47 4.01 -9.16
C ILE A 119 -6.88 3.76 -7.77
N ASP A 120 -6.03 4.67 -7.32
CA ASP A 120 -5.53 4.68 -5.96
C ASP A 120 -6.68 4.82 -4.95
N PRO A 121 -6.70 4.06 -3.84
CA PRO A 121 -7.79 4.10 -2.86
C PRO A 121 -8.00 5.48 -2.25
N THR A 122 -7.00 6.35 -2.22
CA THR A 122 -7.16 7.73 -1.75
C THR A 122 -8.12 8.54 -2.60
N LEU A 123 -8.31 8.16 -3.87
CA LEU A 123 -9.24 8.81 -4.80
C LEU A 123 -10.68 8.28 -4.69
N LEU A 124 -10.92 7.24 -3.90
CA LEU A 124 -12.26 6.71 -3.64
C LEU A 124 -13.03 7.54 -2.63
N THR A 125 -12.32 8.35 -1.84
CA THR A 125 -12.94 9.22 -0.84
C THR A 125 -13.52 10.45 -1.50
N GLU A 126 -14.79 10.75 -1.21
CA GLU A 126 -15.45 11.94 -1.72
C GLU A 126 -14.74 13.22 -1.30
N ALA A 127 -14.65 14.19 -2.21
CA ALA A 127 -14.01 15.49 -1.96
C ALA A 127 -14.64 16.24 -0.75
N SER A 128 -15.92 16.06 -0.51
CA SER A 128 -16.62 16.60 0.66
C SER A 128 -16.03 16.12 1.99
N LEU A 129 -15.70 14.84 2.09
CA LEU A 129 -15.09 14.27 3.29
C LEU A 129 -13.66 14.79 3.51
N TRP A 130 -12.87 14.89 2.44
CA TRP A 130 -11.56 15.52 2.49
C TRP A 130 -11.63 16.98 2.98
N ASN A 131 -12.55 17.76 2.42
CA ASN A 131 -12.73 19.17 2.79
C ASN A 131 -13.15 19.32 4.26
N GLN A 132 -14.08 18.50 4.75
CA GLN A 132 -14.48 18.49 6.16
C GLN A 132 -13.29 18.19 7.07
N ARG A 133 -12.49 17.18 6.73
CA ARG A 133 -11.32 16.79 7.52
C ARG A 133 -10.26 17.89 7.56
N ILE A 134 -9.95 18.48 6.41
CA ILE A 134 -8.98 19.59 6.30
C ILE A 134 -9.45 20.79 7.12
N THR A 135 -10.73 21.17 7.00
CA THR A 135 -11.31 22.30 7.75
C THR A 135 -11.18 22.08 9.26
N ARG A 136 -11.48 20.88 9.73
CA ARG A 136 -11.35 20.54 11.15
C ARG A 136 -9.89 20.63 11.63
N LEU A 137 -8.95 20.07 10.89
CA LEU A 137 -7.52 20.12 11.24
C LEU A 137 -6.99 21.57 11.28
N LEU A 138 -7.44 22.42 10.37
CA LEU A 138 -7.07 23.85 10.38
C LEU A 138 -7.64 24.59 11.59
N GLN A 139 -8.85 24.26 12.04
CA GLN A 139 -9.46 24.83 13.25
C GLN A 139 -8.72 24.39 14.51
N GLU A 140 -8.39 23.09 14.62
CA GLU A 140 -7.63 22.53 15.73
C GLU A 140 -6.24 23.19 15.84
N SER A 141 -5.51 23.36 14.74
CA SER A 141 -4.18 24.01 14.73
C SER A 141 -4.22 25.50 15.10
N GLN A 142 -5.30 26.22 14.77
CA GLN A 142 -5.47 27.62 15.16
C GLN A 142 -5.77 27.80 16.65
N GLN A 143 -6.44 26.84 17.27
CA GLN A 143 -6.72 26.86 18.73
C GLN A 143 -5.46 26.58 19.54
N GLU A 144 -4.60 25.67 19.10
CA GLU A 144 -3.33 25.38 19.76
C GLU A 144 -2.39 26.59 19.76
N THR A 145 -2.30 27.32 18.62
CA THR A 145 -1.45 28.52 18.49
C THR A 145 -1.95 29.70 19.35
N GLN A 146 -3.23 29.77 19.67
CA GLN A 146 -3.78 30.81 20.55
C GLN A 146 -3.65 30.46 22.04
N GLY A 147 -3.51 29.18 22.39
CA GLY A 147 -3.33 28.71 23.77
C GLY A 147 -1.90 28.86 24.32
N GLU A 148 -0.90 28.98 23.45
CA GLU A 148 0.52 29.12 23.83
C GLU A 148 0.95 30.61 24.04
N SER A 149 0.03 31.56 23.94
CA SER A 149 0.32 32.99 24.06
C SER A 149 -0.12 33.59 25.41
N ILE A 150 0.07 32.87 26.52
CA ILE A 150 -0.13 33.41 27.90
C ILE A 150 1.12 33.13 28.72
#